data_356ff51b043812fe86b666aa967800e2
#
_entry.id   356ff51b043812fe86b666aa967800e2
#
_cell.length_a   1.000
_cell.length_b   1.000
_cell.length_c   1.000
_cell.angle_alpha   90.00
_cell.angle_beta   90.00
_cell.angle_gamma   90.00
#
_symmetry.space_group_name_H-M   'P 1'
#
loop_
_entity.id
_entity.type
_entity.pdbx_description
1 polymer ?
#
loop_
_entity_poly.entity_id
_entity_poly.type
_entity_poly.pdbx_seq_one_letter_code
_entity_poly.pdbx_strand_id
1 'polypeptide(L)'
;MNLSEKAKQHVDSCRFCWMCHHICPIGNATGHERSTARARALGISLVNREAIDLSEIMDNIYECCTCGGCVHDCTTGWDPVMFTKEVRLKAALENKLPDYINKLVDNCLDTGNAYGETELSADLKNAIAAHSEKTDTVLYLGADARYKMPCQAVKAIKVLEKANVSFTVLEDEPASGAQLDFLIGAADETKKQMENAAQVFGGYKTVVLYDPTDAKTVKQLYKEYGIEVKATTVTYTSFVAGLIKDGKLNAKNTGKTVVFQDPYQLSRDLEETEEPREIVKAFAELHELFLNRSETVWAGNLLMAEYIPDVIAEVAARRIFNAESIKESVIVTACVSEYAALKSVKQDKVEILSIEDLILGE
;
A
#
# COMPACT_ATOMS: atom_id res chain seq x y z
N MET A 1 12.09 19.39 18.92
CA MET A 1 12.15 18.07 18.23
C MET A 1 13.59 17.75 17.84
N ASN A 2 14.10 16.55 18.14
CA ASN A 2 15.49 16.18 17.84
C ASN A 2 15.53 15.10 16.76
N LEU A 3 15.51 15.52 15.49
CA LEU A 3 15.66 14.63 14.34
C LEU A 3 17.13 14.17 14.19
N SER A 4 17.33 13.04 13.47
CA SER A 4 18.66 12.60 13.06
C SER A 4 19.35 13.67 12.21
N GLU A 5 20.69 13.69 12.21
CA GLU A 5 21.44 14.64 11.38
C GLU A 5 21.12 14.49 9.89
N LYS A 6 20.88 13.25 9.43
CA LYS A 6 20.45 12.97 8.04
C LYS A 6 19.10 13.63 7.75
N ALA A 7 18.10 13.46 8.61
CA ALA A 7 16.79 14.07 8.41
C ALA A 7 16.85 15.61 8.44
N LYS A 8 17.60 16.20 9.37
CA LYS A 8 17.82 17.66 9.41
C LYS A 8 18.42 18.20 8.12
N GLN A 9 19.46 17.53 7.59
CA GLN A 9 20.09 17.91 6.32
C GLN A 9 19.09 17.81 5.16
N HIS A 10 18.29 16.75 5.10
CA HIS A 10 17.27 16.60 4.06
C HIS A 10 16.18 17.66 4.14
N VAL A 11 15.66 17.97 5.34
CA VAL A 11 14.60 18.98 5.53
C VAL A 11 14.98 20.33 4.89
N ASP A 12 16.21 20.80 5.05
CA ASP A 12 16.67 22.10 4.59
C ASP A 12 17.35 22.05 3.19
N SER A 13 17.47 20.87 2.55
CA SER A 13 18.20 20.72 1.28
C SER A 13 17.36 21.00 0.02
N CYS A 14 16.07 21.30 0.17
CA CYS A 14 15.16 21.58 -0.94
C CYS A 14 15.63 22.75 -1.81
N ARG A 15 15.65 22.58 -3.15
CA ARG A 15 16.05 23.60 -4.13
C ARG A 15 14.88 24.41 -4.71
N PHE A 16 13.67 24.24 -4.19
CA PHE A 16 12.46 24.97 -4.58
C PHE A 16 12.11 24.89 -6.08
N CYS A 17 12.41 23.75 -6.74
CA CYS A 17 12.14 23.54 -8.16
C CYS A 17 10.70 23.11 -8.48
N TRP A 18 9.89 22.77 -7.47
CA TRP A 18 8.48 22.37 -7.57
C TRP A 18 8.18 21.02 -8.23
N MET A 19 9.17 20.24 -8.62
CA MET A 19 8.95 18.94 -9.26
C MET A 19 8.07 18.00 -8.41
N CYS A 20 8.23 17.99 -7.09
CA CYS A 20 7.41 17.19 -6.19
C CYS A 20 5.95 17.63 -6.08
N HIS A 21 5.60 18.81 -6.59
CA HIS A 21 4.23 19.33 -6.49
C HIS A 21 3.27 18.59 -7.43
N HIS A 22 3.65 18.43 -8.71
CA HIS A 22 2.77 17.84 -9.72
C HIS A 22 2.50 16.35 -9.49
N ILE A 23 3.44 15.63 -8.86
CA ILE A 23 3.31 14.20 -8.59
C ILE A 23 2.60 13.90 -7.24
N CYS A 24 2.48 14.89 -6.36
CA CYS A 24 1.88 14.67 -5.04
C CYS A 24 0.36 14.45 -5.15
N PRO A 25 -0.15 13.24 -4.87
CA PRO A 25 -1.59 12.95 -5.00
C PRO A 25 -2.42 13.80 -4.04
N ILE A 26 -1.93 14.02 -2.82
CA ILE A 26 -2.63 14.82 -1.81
C ILE A 26 -2.63 16.31 -2.16
N GLY A 27 -1.49 16.85 -2.60
CA GLY A 27 -1.41 18.24 -3.07
C GLY A 27 -2.33 18.51 -4.25
N ASN A 28 -2.40 17.57 -5.19
CA ASN A 28 -3.29 17.65 -6.34
C ASN A 28 -4.77 17.51 -5.96
N ALA A 29 -5.12 16.63 -5.03
CA ALA A 29 -6.50 16.44 -4.57
C ALA A 29 -7.01 17.67 -3.79
N THR A 30 -6.23 18.15 -2.84
CA THR A 30 -6.63 19.27 -1.98
C THR A 30 -6.52 20.62 -2.67
N GLY A 31 -5.68 20.75 -3.70
CA GLY A 31 -5.35 22.04 -4.32
C GLY A 31 -4.54 22.97 -3.40
N HIS A 32 -4.03 22.46 -2.27
CA HIS A 32 -3.33 23.26 -1.27
C HIS A 32 -1.83 22.98 -1.27
N GLU A 33 -1.02 24.03 -1.39
CA GLU A 33 0.44 23.96 -1.29
C GLU A 33 0.89 23.35 0.05
N ARG A 34 0.18 23.64 1.15
CA ARG A 34 0.49 23.09 2.47
C ARG A 34 0.52 21.56 2.51
N SER A 35 -0.25 20.90 1.64
CA SER A 35 -0.34 19.42 1.61
C SER A 35 0.77 18.76 0.79
N THR A 36 1.75 19.53 0.30
CA THR A 36 2.86 19.02 -0.50
C THR A 36 4.08 18.66 0.34
N ALA A 37 4.99 17.87 -0.23
CA ALA A 37 6.24 17.48 0.42
C ALA A 37 7.09 18.68 0.84
N ARG A 38 7.12 19.74 0.01
CA ARG A 38 7.87 20.97 0.29
C ARG A 38 7.32 21.72 1.50
N ALA A 39 6.00 21.87 1.59
CA ALA A 39 5.39 22.56 2.72
C ALA A 39 5.59 21.77 4.03
N ARG A 40 5.56 20.44 3.98
CA ARG A 40 5.94 19.59 5.14
C ARG A 40 7.37 19.88 5.59
N ALA A 41 8.33 19.90 4.68
CA ALA A 41 9.71 20.24 5.03
C ALA A 41 9.82 21.64 5.68
N LEU A 42 9.11 22.64 5.15
CA LEU A 42 9.09 23.98 5.75
C LEU A 42 8.52 23.96 7.18
N GLY A 43 7.39 23.28 7.39
CA GLY A 43 6.80 23.11 8.73
C GLY A 43 7.78 22.43 9.71
N ILE A 44 8.42 21.35 9.28
CA ILE A 44 9.43 20.66 10.08
C ILE A 44 10.66 21.56 10.38
N SER A 45 11.11 22.34 9.39
CA SER A 45 12.21 23.33 9.59
C SER A 45 11.83 24.38 10.63
N LEU A 46 10.58 24.89 10.63
CA LEU A 46 10.08 25.82 11.63
C LEU A 46 10.05 25.21 13.03
N VAL A 47 9.60 23.96 13.17
CA VAL A 47 9.64 23.22 14.45
C VAL A 47 11.08 23.02 14.93
N ASN A 48 12.00 22.66 14.05
CA ASN A 48 13.42 22.51 14.40
C ASN A 48 14.07 23.79 14.89
N ARG A 49 13.59 24.94 14.42
CA ARG A 49 14.03 26.29 14.85
C ARG A 49 13.24 26.84 16.04
N GLU A 50 12.37 26.03 16.64
CA GLU A 50 11.51 26.42 17.76
C GLU A 50 10.60 27.62 17.47
N ALA A 51 10.26 27.84 16.19
CA ALA A 51 9.36 28.91 15.76
C ALA A 51 7.87 28.54 15.92
N ILE A 52 7.54 27.25 15.84
CA ILE A 52 6.20 26.69 16.07
C ILE A 52 6.31 25.36 16.82
N ASP A 53 5.22 24.92 17.46
CA ASP A 53 5.18 23.60 18.12
C ASP A 53 4.95 22.48 17.12
N LEU A 54 5.40 21.26 17.44
CA LEU A 54 5.20 20.07 16.62
C LEU A 54 3.72 19.79 16.40
N SER A 55 2.85 20.01 17.38
CA SER A 55 1.41 19.79 17.30
C SER A 55 0.76 20.59 16.17
N GLU A 56 1.30 21.77 15.81
CA GLU A 56 0.76 22.65 14.78
C GLU A 56 0.92 22.08 13.36
N ILE A 57 1.82 21.12 13.15
CA ILE A 57 2.08 20.52 11.84
C ILE A 57 1.62 19.06 11.72
N MET A 58 1.11 18.45 12.79
CA MET A 58 0.84 17.01 12.79
C MET A 58 -0.21 16.58 11.77
N ASP A 59 -1.28 17.35 11.57
CA ASP A 59 -2.25 17.07 10.52
C ASP A 59 -1.59 17.03 9.14
N ASN A 60 -0.72 18.00 8.85
CA ASN A 60 0.04 18.04 7.60
C ASN A 60 1.02 16.86 7.46
N ILE A 61 1.62 16.40 8.55
CA ILE A 61 2.49 15.23 8.59
C ILE A 61 1.71 13.95 8.25
N TYR A 62 0.46 13.81 8.75
CA TYR A 62 -0.38 12.64 8.49
C TYR A 62 -1.17 12.72 7.17
N GLU A 63 -1.26 13.86 6.51
CA GLU A 63 -1.71 13.96 5.12
C GLU A 63 -0.76 13.25 4.13
N CYS A 64 0.50 12.96 4.50
CA CYS A 64 1.44 12.29 3.62
C CYS A 64 1.12 10.80 3.47
N CYS A 65 0.87 10.33 2.26
CA CYS A 65 0.67 8.91 1.96
C CYS A 65 1.95 8.08 1.82
N THR A 66 3.11 8.68 2.02
CA THR A 66 4.44 8.04 1.89
C THR A 66 4.69 7.30 0.56
N CYS A 67 4.02 7.70 -0.51
CA CYS A 67 4.09 7.02 -1.83
C CYS A 67 5.44 7.17 -2.56
N GLY A 68 6.34 8.03 -2.07
CA GLY A 68 7.67 8.19 -2.66
C GLY A 68 7.73 8.93 -4.01
N GLY A 69 6.61 9.37 -4.60
CA GLY A 69 6.64 10.10 -5.88
C GLY A 69 7.54 11.34 -5.85
N CYS A 70 7.46 12.11 -4.76
CA CYS A 70 8.33 13.27 -4.56
C CYS A 70 9.82 12.91 -4.37
N VAL A 71 10.14 11.71 -3.92
CA VAL A 71 11.53 11.21 -3.83
C VAL A 71 12.02 10.83 -5.22
N HIS A 72 11.18 10.09 -5.97
CA HIS A 72 11.49 9.62 -7.32
C HIS A 72 11.76 10.77 -8.29
N ASP A 73 10.94 11.81 -8.26
CA ASP A 73 11.06 12.95 -9.16
C ASP A 73 12.15 13.96 -8.76
N CYS A 74 12.71 13.82 -7.57
CA CYS A 74 13.68 14.78 -7.07
C CYS A 74 15.06 14.57 -7.65
N THR A 75 15.50 15.46 -8.55
CA THR A 75 16.84 15.41 -9.18
C THR A 75 18.00 15.61 -8.22
N THR A 76 17.75 16.07 -6.99
CA THR A 76 18.79 16.30 -5.96
C THR A 76 18.86 15.19 -4.92
N GLY A 77 18.07 14.11 -5.07
CA GLY A 77 18.05 13.02 -4.09
C GLY A 77 17.40 13.40 -2.76
N TRP A 78 16.52 14.40 -2.76
CA TRP A 78 15.77 14.83 -1.58
C TRP A 78 14.72 13.80 -1.17
N ASP A 79 14.70 13.40 0.10
CA ASP A 79 13.81 12.35 0.60
C ASP A 79 12.83 12.85 1.67
N PRO A 80 11.66 13.36 1.24
CA PRO A 80 10.62 13.78 2.18
C PRO A 80 9.90 12.63 2.88
N VAL A 81 9.95 11.42 2.38
CA VAL A 81 9.33 10.26 3.04
C VAL A 81 10.12 9.91 4.29
N MET A 82 11.45 9.88 4.21
CA MET A 82 12.32 9.58 5.34
C MET A 82 12.07 10.51 6.52
N PHE A 83 12.14 11.83 6.32
CA PHE A 83 11.97 12.75 7.44
C PHE A 83 10.52 12.81 7.93
N THR A 84 9.51 12.57 7.08
CA THR A 84 8.11 12.46 7.50
C THR A 84 7.90 11.27 8.44
N LYS A 85 8.44 10.09 8.11
CA LYS A 85 8.40 8.91 8.98
C LYS A 85 9.16 9.15 10.31
N GLU A 86 10.30 9.83 10.26
CA GLU A 86 11.05 10.15 11.48
C GLU A 86 10.27 11.12 12.39
N VAL A 87 9.55 12.08 11.80
CA VAL A 87 8.68 12.99 12.59
C VAL A 87 7.53 12.24 13.24
N ARG A 88 6.89 11.30 12.54
CA ARG A 88 5.85 10.43 13.11
C ARG A 88 6.39 9.61 14.29
N LEU A 89 7.56 9.01 14.13
CA LEU A 89 8.23 8.29 15.23
C LEU A 89 8.50 9.21 16.43
N LYS A 90 9.03 10.40 16.20
CA LYS A 90 9.29 11.38 17.28
C LYS A 90 8.02 11.82 17.98
N ALA A 91 6.93 12.06 17.22
CA ALA A 91 5.64 12.41 17.80
C ALA A 91 5.08 11.27 18.67
N ALA A 92 5.24 10.01 18.28
CA ALA A 92 4.87 8.85 19.09
C ALA A 92 5.68 8.80 20.38
N LEU A 93 7.00 8.92 20.31
CA LEU A 93 7.90 8.88 21.48
C LEU A 93 7.69 10.06 22.45
N GLU A 94 7.23 11.21 21.95
CA GLU A 94 6.96 12.41 22.75
C GLU A 94 5.49 12.52 23.21
N ASN A 95 4.63 11.51 22.92
CA ASN A 95 3.18 11.52 23.18
C ASN A 95 2.48 12.74 22.56
N LYS A 96 2.85 13.10 21.34
CA LYS A 96 2.30 14.23 20.56
C LYS A 96 1.52 13.80 19.33
N LEU A 97 1.11 12.53 19.25
CA LEU A 97 0.25 12.05 18.18
C LEU A 97 -1.14 12.68 18.29
N PRO A 98 -1.79 13.04 17.18
CA PRO A 98 -3.20 13.41 17.17
C PRO A 98 -4.08 12.26 17.71
N ASP A 99 -5.19 12.59 18.38
CA ASP A 99 -6.09 11.59 18.97
C ASP A 99 -6.59 10.56 17.96
N TYR A 100 -6.88 10.99 16.74
CA TYR A 100 -7.34 10.09 15.68
C TYR A 100 -6.25 9.11 15.23
N ILE A 101 -4.98 9.47 15.34
CA ILE A 101 -3.86 8.57 15.08
C ILE A 101 -3.60 7.65 16.28
N ASN A 102 -3.65 8.18 17.51
CA ASN A 102 -3.55 7.33 18.71
C ASN A 102 -4.56 6.19 18.68
N LYS A 103 -5.81 6.48 18.31
CA LYS A 103 -6.85 5.44 18.18
C LYS A 103 -6.45 4.33 17.20
N LEU A 104 -5.85 4.67 16.05
CA LEU A 104 -5.42 3.67 15.07
C LEU A 104 -4.21 2.87 15.56
N VAL A 105 -3.30 3.52 16.29
CA VAL A 105 -2.16 2.86 16.92
C VAL A 105 -2.65 1.89 18.00
N ASP A 106 -3.54 2.32 18.89
CA ASP A 106 -4.14 1.46 19.92
C ASP A 106 -4.83 0.24 19.30
N ASN A 107 -5.62 0.43 18.24
CA ASN A 107 -6.22 -0.67 17.49
C ASN A 107 -5.15 -1.65 16.96
N CYS A 108 -4.06 -1.16 16.36
CA CYS A 108 -2.98 -2.02 15.89
C CYS A 108 -2.32 -2.84 17.01
N LEU A 109 -2.20 -2.26 18.20
CA LEU A 109 -1.61 -2.92 19.35
C LEU A 109 -2.56 -3.97 19.96
N ASP A 110 -3.84 -3.66 20.03
CA ASP A 110 -4.85 -4.50 20.66
C ASP A 110 -5.31 -5.64 19.75
N THR A 111 -5.52 -5.37 18.45
CA THR A 111 -6.14 -6.32 17.50
C THR A 111 -5.24 -6.73 16.32
N GLY A 112 -4.04 -6.16 16.21
CA GLY A 112 -3.13 -6.41 15.11
C GLY A 112 -3.47 -5.65 13.81
N ASN A 113 -4.51 -4.79 13.82
CA ASN A 113 -4.86 -3.97 12.67
C ASN A 113 -5.43 -2.61 13.07
N ALA A 114 -5.22 -1.59 12.24
CA ALA A 114 -5.65 -0.22 12.52
C ALA A 114 -7.17 -0.02 12.60
N TYR A 115 -7.92 -0.98 12.09
CA TYR A 115 -9.39 -0.92 12.04
C TYR A 115 -10.05 -1.33 13.35
N GLY A 116 -9.31 -2.01 14.24
CA GLY A 116 -9.85 -2.57 15.49
C GLY A 116 -10.79 -3.75 15.28
N GLU A 117 -10.76 -4.35 14.07
CA GLU A 117 -11.62 -5.45 13.69
C GLU A 117 -11.03 -6.79 14.17
N THR A 118 -11.89 -7.67 14.63
CA THR A 118 -11.50 -9.02 15.08
C THR A 118 -12.30 -10.12 14.37
N GLU A 119 -13.44 -9.76 13.78
CA GLU A 119 -14.35 -10.70 13.16
C GLU A 119 -14.18 -10.73 11.63
N LEU A 120 -13.94 -11.92 11.09
CA LEU A 120 -13.91 -12.15 9.65
C LEU A 120 -15.32 -12.41 9.11
N SER A 121 -15.57 -12.07 7.85
CA SER A 121 -16.82 -12.44 7.17
C SER A 121 -17.00 -13.96 7.09
N ALA A 122 -18.23 -14.42 7.03
CA ALA A 122 -18.55 -15.86 6.97
C ALA A 122 -17.92 -16.51 5.72
N ASP A 123 -17.97 -15.85 4.57
CA ASP A 123 -17.40 -16.36 3.32
C ASP A 123 -15.89 -16.52 3.41
N LEU A 124 -15.20 -15.55 4.01
CA LEU A 124 -13.76 -15.63 4.20
C LEU A 124 -13.38 -16.70 5.22
N LYS A 125 -14.12 -16.84 6.34
CA LYS A 125 -13.92 -17.92 7.31
C LYS A 125 -14.02 -19.30 6.64
N ASN A 126 -15.03 -19.49 5.79
CA ASN A 126 -15.20 -20.75 5.06
C ASN A 126 -14.05 -21.01 4.06
N ALA A 127 -13.62 -19.98 3.33
CA ALA A 127 -12.51 -20.09 2.40
C ALA A 127 -11.18 -20.42 3.11
N ILE A 128 -10.92 -19.78 4.25
CA ILE A 128 -9.75 -20.08 5.10
C ILE A 128 -9.80 -21.51 5.62
N ALA A 129 -10.95 -21.96 6.13
CA ALA A 129 -11.11 -23.31 6.68
C ALA A 129 -10.82 -24.40 5.63
N ALA A 130 -11.14 -24.15 4.35
CA ALA A 130 -10.83 -25.06 3.25
C ALA A 130 -9.31 -25.19 2.97
N HIS A 131 -8.50 -24.24 3.43
CA HIS A 131 -7.05 -24.16 3.21
C HIS A 131 -6.25 -24.06 4.52
N SER A 132 -6.79 -24.59 5.63
CA SER A 132 -6.15 -24.54 6.95
C SER A 132 -5.03 -25.59 7.12
N GLU A 133 -4.97 -26.62 6.29
CA GLU A 133 -3.90 -27.62 6.35
C GLU A 133 -2.55 -27.00 5.98
N LYS A 134 -1.53 -27.33 6.79
CA LYS A 134 -0.18 -26.79 6.58
C LYS A 134 0.46 -27.37 5.33
N THR A 135 0.84 -26.51 4.41
CA THR A 135 1.60 -26.83 3.19
C THR A 135 2.95 -26.11 3.17
N ASP A 136 3.74 -26.29 2.12
CA ASP A 136 5.00 -25.56 1.93
C ASP A 136 4.79 -24.08 1.59
N THR A 137 3.63 -23.72 1.06
CA THR A 137 3.30 -22.35 0.62
C THR A 137 2.19 -21.77 1.48
N VAL A 138 2.36 -20.57 1.99
CA VAL A 138 1.31 -19.82 2.67
C VAL A 138 0.91 -18.60 1.84
N LEU A 139 -0.41 -18.36 1.69
CA LEU A 139 -0.96 -17.11 1.18
C LEU A 139 -1.23 -16.20 2.38
N TYR A 140 -0.50 -15.11 2.47
CA TYR A 140 -0.71 -14.04 3.46
C TYR A 140 -1.59 -12.95 2.84
N LEU A 141 -2.77 -12.74 3.40
CA LEU A 141 -3.79 -11.85 2.85
C LEU A 141 -3.59 -10.39 3.25
N GLY A 142 -3.20 -10.16 4.50
CA GLY A 142 -3.07 -8.82 5.07
C GLY A 142 -4.37 -8.26 5.64
N ALA A 143 -4.24 -7.25 6.51
CA ALA A 143 -5.37 -6.68 7.26
C ALA A 143 -6.43 -6.02 6.37
N ASP A 144 -6.02 -5.28 5.34
CA ASP A 144 -6.91 -4.58 4.42
C ASP A 144 -7.86 -5.56 3.70
N ALA A 145 -7.31 -6.67 3.21
CA ALA A 145 -8.10 -7.70 2.55
C ALA A 145 -9.01 -8.45 3.51
N ARG A 146 -8.49 -8.82 4.69
CA ARG A 146 -9.23 -9.64 5.66
C ARG A 146 -10.43 -8.92 6.26
N TYR A 147 -10.27 -7.65 6.63
CA TYR A 147 -11.24 -6.92 7.42
C TYR A 147 -12.06 -5.91 6.62
N LYS A 148 -11.49 -5.29 5.60
CA LYS A 148 -12.18 -4.26 4.81
C LYS A 148 -12.66 -4.77 3.45
N MET A 149 -11.93 -5.69 2.84
CA MET A 149 -12.23 -6.20 1.49
C MET A 149 -12.28 -7.74 1.42
N PRO A 150 -13.06 -8.42 2.28
CA PRO A 150 -13.09 -9.88 2.37
C PRO A 150 -13.50 -10.57 1.05
N CYS A 151 -14.29 -9.91 0.21
CA CYS A 151 -14.62 -10.43 -1.12
C CYS A 151 -13.37 -10.60 -1.99
N GLN A 152 -12.44 -9.63 -1.96
CA GLN A 152 -11.20 -9.70 -2.74
C GLN A 152 -10.24 -10.73 -2.15
N ALA A 153 -10.18 -10.88 -0.83
CA ALA A 153 -9.45 -11.97 -0.18
C ALA A 153 -9.94 -13.35 -0.65
N VAL A 154 -11.25 -13.56 -0.70
CA VAL A 154 -11.85 -14.81 -1.22
C VAL A 154 -11.51 -15.01 -2.70
N LYS A 155 -11.51 -13.95 -3.51
CA LYS A 155 -11.13 -14.05 -4.94
C LYS A 155 -9.66 -14.41 -5.12
N ALA A 156 -8.76 -13.85 -4.30
CA ALA A 156 -7.34 -14.21 -4.31
C ALA A 156 -7.15 -15.72 -4.03
N ILE A 157 -7.87 -16.26 -3.05
CA ILE A 157 -7.90 -17.72 -2.76
C ILE A 157 -8.38 -18.50 -3.98
N LYS A 158 -9.52 -18.11 -4.58
CA LYS A 158 -10.09 -18.78 -5.77
C LYS A 158 -9.16 -18.78 -6.98
N VAL A 159 -8.36 -17.75 -7.17
CA VAL A 159 -7.36 -17.70 -8.26
C VAL A 159 -6.31 -18.80 -8.06
N LEU A 160 -5.82 -19.01 -6.85
CA LEU A 160 -4.86 -20.07 -6.55
C LEU A 160 -5.50 -21.47 -6.63
N GLU A 161 -6.76 -21.61 -6.20
CA GLU A 161 -7.55 -22.85 -6.41
C GLU A 161 -7.69 -23.18 -7.90
N LYS A 162 -8.05 -22.19 -8.72
CA LYS A 162 -8.18 -22.33 -10.19
C LYS A 162 -6.88 -22.79 -10.85
N ALA A 163 -5.73 -22.41 -10.28
CA ALA A 163 -4.41 -22.85 -10.72
C ALA A 163 -3.95 -24.19 -10.11
N ASN A 164 -4.79 -24.86 -9.30
CA ASN A 164 -4.49 -26.09 -8.58
C ASN A 164 -3.21 -25.98 -7.72
N VAL A 165 -2.98 -24.83 -7.09
CA VAL A 165 -1.87 -24.62 -6.15
C VAL A 165 -2.22 -25.25 -4.81
N SER A 166 -1.27 -25.95 -4.17
CA SER A 166 -1.39 -26.36 -2.78
C SER A 166 -0.84 -25.26 -1.89
N PHE A 167 -1.69 -24.64 -1.07
CA PHE A 167 -1.33 -23.53 -0.19
C PHE A 167 -2.13 -23.56 1.11
N THR A 168 -1.61 -22.88 2.12
CA THR A 168 -2.25 -22.66 3.41
C THR A 168 -2.72 -21.21 3.48
N VAL A 169 -3.86 -20.97 4.11
CA VAL A 169 -4.28 -19.64 4.57
C VAL A 169 -4.41 -19.68 6.08
N LEU A 170 -3.77 -18.73 6.77
CA LEU A 170 -3.76 -18.70 8.23
C LEU A 170 -5.12 -18.21 8.76
N GLU A 171 -5.67 -18.91 9.76
CA GLU A 171 -6.83 -18.43 10.50
C GLU A 171 -6.47 -17.16 11.27
N ASP A 172 -5.36 -17.23 12.02
CA ASP A 172 -4.77 -16.10 12.74
C ASP A 172 -3.51 -15.63 12.02
N GLU A 173 -3.67 -14.64 11.13
CA GLU A 173 -2.53 -13.99 10.50
C GLU A 173 -1.83 -13.03 11.46
N PRO A 174 -0.50 -13.11 11.61
CA PRO A 174 0.24 -12.11 12.36
C PRO A 174 0.22 -10.76 11.62
N ALA A 175 0.14 -9.65 12.35
CA ALA A 175 0.30 -8.33 11.75
C ALA A 175 1.70 -8.19 11.13
N SER A 176 1.79 -7.74 9.88
CA SER A 176 3.05 -7.52 9.17
C SER A 176 3.88 -6.35 9.72
N GLY A 177 3.27 -5.48 10.53
CA GLY A 177 3.86 -4.22 10.98
C GLY A 177 3.71 -3.06 9.99
N ALA A 178 3.15 -3.28 8.80
CA ALA A 178 3.01 -2.26 7.75
C ALA A 178 2.19 -1.05 8.21
N GLN A 179 1.06 -1.27 8.88
CA GLN A 179 0.19 -0.20 9.36
C GLN A 179 0.84 0.59 10.51
N LEU A 180 1.50 -0.07 11.46
CA LEU A 180 2.26 0.61 12.51
C LEU A 180 3.44 1.38 11.95
N ASP A 181 4.21 0.83 10.99
CA ASP A 181 5.31 1.56 10.33
C ASP A 181 4.80 2.84 9.65
N PHE A 182 3.63 2.77 9.02
CA PHE A 182 3.00 3.96 8.45
C PHE A 182 2.64 4.99 9.53
N LEU A 183 2.05 4.56 10.66
CA LEU A 183 1.55 5.43 11.71
C LEU A 183 2.66 6.01 12.60
N ILE A 184 3.60 5.19 13.04
CA ILE A 184 4.61 5.56 14.05
C ILE A 184 6.06 5.22 13.64
N GLY A 185 6.29 4.80 12.40
CA GLY A 185 7.62 4.47 11.89
C GLY A 185 8.27 3.29 12.62
N ALA A 186 9.60 3.35 12.77
CA ALA A 186 10.45 2.29 13.32
C ALA A 186 10.39 2.16 14.86
N ALA A 187 9.21 2.29 15.46
CA ALA A 187 9.00 2.09 16.89
C ALA A 187 9.27 0.62 17.30
N ASP A 188 9.52 0.38 18.58
CA ASP A 188 9.78 -0.97 19.08
C ASP A 188 8.56 -1.89 18.91
N GLU A 189 7.36 -1.36 19.05
CA GLU A 189 6.10 -2.04 18.81
C GLU A 189 5.97 -2.51 17.34
N THR A 190 6.35 -1.65 16.40
CA THR A 190 6.39 -1.97 14.97
C THR A 190 7.33 -3.13 14.70
N LYS A 191 8.55 -3.08 15.22
CA LYS A 191 9.55 -4.13 15.08
C LYS A 191 9.09 -5.45 15.67
N LYS A 192 8.45 -5.40 16.84
CA LYS A 192 7.91 -6.59 17.52
C LYS A 192 6.84 -7.29 16.67
N GLN A 193 5.95 -6.54 16.02
CA GLN A 193 4.98 -7.13 15.09
C GLN A 193 5.69 -7.78 13.89
N MET A 194 6.68 -7.11 13.31
CA MET A 194 7.46 -7.61 12.18
C MET A 194 8.23 -8.89 12.56
N GLU A 195 8.86 -8.93 13.73
CA GLU A 195 9.58 -10.11 14.24
C GLU A 195 8.64 -11.31 14.43
N ASN A 196 7.46 -11.08 15.00
CA ASN A 196 6.44 -12.10 15.17
C ASN A 196 5.99 -12.67 13.81
N ALA A 197 5.70 -11.81 12.84
CA ALA A 197 5.33 -12.25 11.50
C ALA A 197 6.47 -12.99 10.80
N ALA A 198 7.71 -12.52 10.90
CA ALA A 198 8.89 -13.19 10.35
C ALA A 198 9.08 -14.60 10.93
N GLN A 199 8.80 -14.78 12.23
CA GLN A 199 8.84 -16.09 12.88
C GLN A 199 7.79 -17.05 12.30
N VAL A 200 6.54 -16.59 12.12
CA VAL A 200 5.45 -17.37 11.53
C VAL A 200 5.79 -17.76 10.08
N PHE A 201 6.23 -16.77 9.28
CA PHE A 201 6.64 -16.99 7.89
C PHE A 201 7.78 -18.00 7.76
N GLY A 202 8.71 -18.00 8.70
CA GLY A 202 9.82 -18.97 8.74
C GLY A 202 9.39 -20.43 8.88
N GLY A 203 8.13 -20.69 9.18
CA GLY A 203 7.53 -22.03 9.21
C GLY A 203 7.13 -22.58 7.84
N TYR A 204 7.31 -21.81 6.75
CA TYR A 204 6.95 -22.14 5.36
C TYR A 204 8.18 -22.07 4.45
N LYS A 205 8.10 -22.69 3.27
CA LYS A 205 9.13 -22.52 2.24
C LYS A 205 8.89 -21.25 1.42
N THR A 206 7.61 -20.99 1.10
CA THR A 206 7.19 -19.84 0.29
C THR A 206 6.08 -19.07 0.99
N VAL A 207 6.20 -17.75 1.04
CA VAL A 207 5.17 -16.82 1.50
C VAL A 207 4.72 -15.98 0.32
N VAL A 208 3.48 -16.14 -0.10
CA VAL A 208 2.86 -15.33 -1.15
C VAL A 208 2.15 -14.16 -0.47
N LEU A 209 2.62 -12.95 -0.71
CA LEU A 209 2.15 -11.71 -0.08
C LEU A 209 1.11 -11.06 -0.99
N TYR A 210 -0.16 -11.06 -0.56
CA TYR A 210 -1.27 -10.58 -1.38
C TYR A 210 -1.28 -9.05 -1.49
N ASP A 211 -1.27 -8.35 -0.37
CA ASP A 211 -1.29 -6.88 -0.39
C ASP A 211 0.10 -6.31 -0.72
N PRO A 212 0.21 -5.40 -1.71
CA PRO A 212 1.47 -4.74 -2.06
C PRO A 212 2.14 -3.99 -0.91
N THR A 213 1.38 -3.45 0.05
CA THR A 213 1.92 -2.74 1.21
C THR A 213 2.64 -3.69 2.15
N ASP A 214 2.03 -4.85 2.41
CA ASP A 214 2.66 -5.92 3.18
C ASP A 214 3.85 -6.51 2.44
N ALA A 215 3.75 -6.69 1.11
CA ALA A 215 4.84 -7.19 0.29
C ALA A 215 6.08 -6.27 0.35
N LYS A 216 5.89 -4.96 0.18
CA LYS A 216 6.97 -3.98 0.38
C LYS A 216 7.55 -4.08 1.78
N THR A 217 6.70 -4.12 2.81
CA THR A 217 7.13 -4.17 4.21
C THR A 217 8.00 -5.40 4.48
N VAL A 218 7.54 -6.59 4.11
CA VAL A 218 8.27 -7.85 4.34
C VAL A 218 9.54 -7.94 3.50
N LYS A 219 9.53 -7.47 2.24
CA LYS A 219 10.67 -7.61 1.33
C LYS A 219 11.75 -6.55 1.52
N GLN A 220 11.39 -5.34 1.98
CA GLN A 220 12.31 -4.21 2.13
C GLN A 220 12.47 -3.77 3.59
N LEU A 221 11.39 -3.34 4.26
CA LEU A 221 11.50 -2.73 5.59
C LEU A 221 12.02 -3.70 6.65
N TYR A 222 11.68 -5.00 6.56
CA TYR A 222 12.24 -5.99 7.49
C TYR A 222 13.76 -5.99 7.43
N LYS A 223 14.35 -5.95 6.21
CA LYS A 223 15.81 -5.89 6.04
C LYS A 223 16.40 -4.60 6.61
N GLU A 224 15.73 -3.45 6.39
CA GLU A 224 16.14 -2.15 6.93
C GLU A 224 16.14 -2.16 8.47
N TYR A 225 15.22 -2.90 9.09
CA TYR A 225 15.10 -3.03 10.54
C TYR A 225 15.91 -4.21 11.11
N GLY A 226 16.68 -4.91 10.28
CA GLY A 226 17.54 -6.02 10.69
C GLY A 226 16.78 -7.32 10.96
N ILE A 227 15.57 -7.45 10.42
CA ILE A 227 14.70 -8.64 10.58
C ILE A 227 14.85 -9.53 9.34
N GLU A 228 15.17 -10.80 9.56
CA GLU A 228 15.34 -11.80 8.50
C GLU A 228 14.13 -12.73 8.43
N VAL A 229 13.61 -12.98 7.22
CA VAL A 229 12.59 -13.98 6.95
C VAL A 229 13.26 -15.19 6.31
N LYS A 230 13.17 -16.36 6.94
CA LYS A 230 13.81 -17.60 6.44
C LYS A 230 13.13 -18.18 5.21
N ALA A 231 11.85 -17.83 4.97
CA ALA A 231 11.10 -18.28 3.79
C ALA A 231 11.44 -17.45 2.55
N THR A 232 11.19 -18.02 1.37
CA THR A 232 11.15 -17.25 0.12
C THR A 232 9.87 -16.40 0.09
N THR A 233 10.01 -15.09 0.04
CA THR A 233 8.87 -14.16 -0.04
C THR A 233 8.66 -13.69 -1.47
N VAL A 234 7.43 -13.84 -1.98
CA VAL A 234 7.03 -13.44 -3.33
C VAL A 234 5.78 -12.57 -3.27
N THR A 235 5.66 -11.62 -4.18
CA THR A 235 4.41 -10.88 -4.35
C THR A 235 3.36 -11.77 -4.99
N TYR A 236 2.10 -11.52 -4.70
CA TYR A 236 1.01 -12.26 -5.33
C TYR A 236 1.03 -12.10 -6.86
N THR A 237 1.32 -10.91 -7.36
CA THR A 237 1.43 -10.61 -8.79
C THR A 237 2.53 -11.41 -9.49
N SER A 238 3.75 -11.44 -8.93
CA SER A 238 4.84 -12.27 -9.46
C SER A 238 4.49 -13.76 -9.41
N PHE A 239 3.84 -14.21 -8.32
CA PHE A 239 3.44 -15.61 -8.19
C PHE A 239 2.41 -16.01 -9.25
N VAL A 240 1.35 -15.19 -9.43
CA VAL A 240 0.29 -15.44 -10.42
C VAL A 240 0.82 -15.34 -11.85
N ALA A 241 1.70 -14.37 -12.16
CA ALA A 241 2.36 -14.30 -13.47
C ALA A 241 3.17 -15.57 -13.77
N GLY A 242 3.86 -16.12 -12.76
CA GLY A 242 4.54 -17.42 -12.86
C GLY A 242 3.58 -18.57 -13.18
N LEU A 243 2.42 -18.62 -12.54
CA LEU A 243 1.39 -19.64 -12.80
C LEU A 243 0.84 -19.58 -14.24
N ILE A 244 0.71 -18.38 -14.80
CA ILE A 244 0.31 -18.19 -16.19
C ILE A 244 1.39 -18.70 -17.14
N LYS A 245 2.66 -18.33 -16.91
CA LYS A 245 3.82 -18.78 -17.69
C LYS A 245 3.98 -20.31 -17.69
N ASP A 246 3.71 -20.93 -16.54
CA ASP A 246 3.77 -22.39 -16.36
C ASP A 246 2.55 -23.12 -16.95
N GLY A 247 1.58 -22.39 -17.49
CA GLY A 247 0.32 -22.97 -18.04
C GLY A 247 -0.61 -23.55 -16.98
N LYS A 248 -0.39 -23.26 -15.70
CA LYS A 248 -1.26 -23.69 -14.59
C LYS A 248 -2.52 -22.86 -14.47
N LEU A 249 -2.45 -21.60 -14.91
CA LEU A 249 -3.60 -20.71 -15.00
C LEU A 249 -3.90 -20.42 -16.47
N ASN A 250 -4.99 -21.01 -16.97
CA ASN A 250 -5.39 -20.84 -18.35
C ASN A 250 -5.88 -19.42 -18.62
N ALA A 251 -5.12 -18.68 -19.40
CA ALA A 251 -5.45 -17.33 -19.81
C ALA A 251 -6.39 -17.34 -21.02
N LYS A 252 -7.38 -16.47 -20.99
CA LYS A 252 -8.26 -16.22 -22.13
C LYS A 252 -8.48 -14.73 -22.26
N ASN A 253 -7.78 -14.12 -23.21
CA ASN A 253 -7.99 -12.70 -23.51
C ASN A 253 -9.39 -12.48 -24.04
N THR A 254 -10.16 -11.62 -23.40
CA THR A 254 -11.55 -11.31 -23.75
C THR A 254 -11.68 -10.24 -24.84
N GLY A 255 -10.57 -9.57 -25.20
CA GLY A 255 -10.56 -8.39 -26.08
C GLY A 255 -11.11 -7.13 -25.42
N LYS A 256 -11.43 -7.16 -24.10
CA LYS A 256 -11.83 -5.97 -23.33
C LYS A 256 -10.60 -5.09 -23.12
N THR A 257 -10.69 -3.82 -23.50
CA THR A 257 -9.62 -2.85 -23.26
C THR A 257 -9.66 -2.36 -21.81
N VAL A 258 -8.51 -2.34 -21.17
CA VAL A 258 -8.37 -1.91 -19.79
C VAL A 258 -7.12 -1.04 -19.61
N VAL A 259 -7.12 -0.16 -18.60
CA VAL A 259 -5.92 0.51 -18.14
C VAL A 259 -5.49 -0.06 -16.79
N PHE A 260 -4.18 -0.11 -16.55
CA PHE A 260 -3.66 -0.62 -15.29
C PHE A 260 -3.25 0.54 -14.37
N GLN A 261 -3.78 0.54 -13.14
CA GLN A 261 -3.34 1.39 -12.04
C GLN A 261 -2.22 0.69 -11.30
N ASP A 262 -1.00 1.20 -11.46
CA ASP A 262 0.17 0.66 -10.78
C ASP A 262 0.17 1.02 -9.29
N PRO A 263 0.15 0.04 -8.37
CA PRO A 263 0.44 0.30 -6.96
C PRO A 263 1.92 0.70 -6.81
N TYR A 264 2.17 1.84 -6.16
CA TYR A 264 3.55 2.34 -6.04
C TYR A 264 4.47 1.38 -5.26
N GLN A 265 3.92 0.60 -4.36
CA GLN A 265 4.65 -0.41 -3.59
C GLN A 265 5.26 -1.47 -4.51
N LEU A 266 4.54 -1.90 -5.55
CA LEU A 266 5.08 -2.81 -6.55
C LEU A 266 6.02 -2.08 -7.50
N SER A 267 5.52 -1.03 -8.14
CA SER A 267 6.18 -0.42 -9.29
C SER A 267 7.40 0.45 -8.93
N ARG A 268 7.34 1.19 -7.82
CA ARG A 268 8.40 2.11 -7.41
C ARG A 268 9.31 1.51 -6.35
N ASP A 269 8.72 0.85 -5.35
CA ASP A 269 9.47 0.34 -4.22
C ASP A 269 10.09 -1.04 -4.52
N LEU A 270 9.33 -1.95 -5.14
CA LEU A 270 9.78 -3.32 -5.47
C LEU A 270 10.25 -3.48 -6.92
N GLU A 271 10.18 -2.42 -7.75
CA GLU A 271 10.53 -2.41 -9.18
C GLU A 271 9.78 -3.47 -10.02
N GLU A 272 8.62 -3.92 -9.52
CA GLU A 272 7.76 -4.92 -10.15
C GLU A 272 6.72 -4.22 -11.03
N THR A 273 7.02 -4.06 -12.30
CA THR A 273 6.17 -3.35 -13.27
C THR A 273 5.62 -4.26 -14.36
N GLU A 274 6.34 -5.29 -14.73
CA GLU A 274 5.95 -6.13 -15.88
C GLU A 274 5.07 -7.32 -15.48
N GLU A 275 5.26 -7.90 -14.30
CA GLU A 275 4.48 -9.05 -13.82
C GLU A 275 2.97 -8.75 -13.75
N PRO A 276 2.51 -7.62 -13.19
CA PRO A 276 1.10 -7.26 -13.26
C PRO A 276 0.60 -7.07 -14.70
N ARG A 277 1.44 -6.52 -15.59
CA ARG A 277 1.12 -6.31 -17.00
C ARG A 277 1.00 -7.62 -17.76
N GLU A 278 1.85 -8.60 -17.46
CA GLU A 278 1.76 -9.95 -18.01
C GLU A 278 0.40 -10.60 -17.66
N ILE A 279 -0.04 -10.43 -16.39
CA ILE A 279 -1.36 -10.89 -15.97
C ILE A 279 -2.44 -10.18 -16.79
N VAL A 280 -2.44 -8.85 -16.81
CA VAL A 280 -3.48 -8.10 -17.53
C VAL A 280 -3.53 -8.47 -19.01
N LYS A 281 -2.38 -8.53 -19.71
CA LYS A 281 -2.29 -8.88 -21.13
C LYS A 281 -2.78 -10.30 -21.43
N ALA A 282 -2.71 -11.21 -20.46
CA ALA A 282 -3.20 -12.58 -20.61
C ALA A 282 -4.75 -12.63 -20.69
N PHE A 283 -5.45 -11.67 -20.09
CA PHE A 283 -6.91 -11.67 -19.98
C PHE A 283 -7.61 -10.50 -20.71
N ALA A 284 -6.89 -9.40 -20.99
CA ALA A 284 -7.44 -8.19 -21.60
C ALA A 284 -6.44 -7.51 -22.54
N GLU A 285 -6.89 -6.50 -23.29
CA GLU A 285 -6.04 -5.59 -24.02
C GLU A 285 -5.60 -4.45 -23.09
N LEU A 286 -4.29 -4.35 -22.82
CA LEU A 286 -3.74 -3.35 -21.91
C LEU A 286 -3.42 -2.05 -22.64
N HIS A 287 -4.03 -0.96 -22.18
CA HIS A 287 -3.59 0.41 -22.46
C HIS A 287 -2.94 1.00 -21.22
N GLU A 288 -2.08 2.00 -21.41
CA GLU A 288 -1.34 2.61 -20.29
C GLU A 288 -1.97 3.94 -19.88
N LEU A 289 -2.10 4.14 -18.58
CA LEU A 289 -2.42 5.45 -18.02
C LEU A 289 -1.23 6.40 -18.22
N PHE A 290 -1.52 7.69 -18.35
CA PHE A 290 -0.48 8.71 -18.17
C PHE A 290 0.04 8.63 -16.73
N LEU A 291 1.35 8.70 -16.55
CA LEU A 291 2.04 8.42 -15.28
C LEU A 291 1.73 6.99 -14.78
N ASN A 292 2.44 6.05 -15.36
CA ASN A 292 2.41 4.62 -15.04
C ASN A 292 3.76 4.11 -14.57
N ARG A 293 3.87 2.85 -14.20
CA ARG A 293 5.09 2.21 -13.67
C ARG A 293 5.66 3.02 -12.49
N SER A 294 6.98 3.31 -12.50
CA SER A 294 7.63 4.08 -11.45
C SER A 294 7.12 5.53 -11.31
N GLU A 295 6.54 6.08 -12.38
CA GLU A 295 5.94 7.42 -12.39
C GLU A 295 4.49 7.42 -11.86
N THR A 296 3.95 6.29 -11.45
CA THR A 296 2.54 6.17 -11.05
C THR A 296 2.12 7.20 -10.01
N VAL A 297 0.88 7.66 -10.12
CA VAL A 297 0.21 8.47 -9.09
C VAL A 297 -0.64 7.54 -8.24
N TRP A 298 -0.46 7.58 -6.94
CA TRP A 298 -1.22 6.81 -5.97
C TRP A 298 -2.73 7.11 -6.03
N ALA A 299 -3.57 6.07 -5.92
CA ALA A 299 -5.01 6.17 -6.06
C ALA A 299 -5.80 6.14 -4.74
N GLY A 300 -5.12 6.10 -3.61
CA GLY A 300 -5.76 6.08 -2.28
C GLY A 300 -5.52 4.78 -1.51
N ASN A 301 -5.89 4.75 -0.23
CA ASN A 301 -5.89 3.54 0.59
C ASN A 301 -6.94 3.58 1.70
N LEU A 302 -7.18 2.40 2.29
CA LEU A 302 -8.14 2.20 3.37
C LEU A 302 -7.69 2.83 4.69
N LEU A 303 -6.40 2.74 5.03
CA LEU A 303 -5.89 3.26 6.30
C LEU A 303 -6.08 4.79 6.43
N MET A 304 -5.72 5.55 5.40
CA MET A 304 -5.91 7.00 5.41
C MET A 304 -7.39 7.39 5.29
N ALA A 305 -8.21 6.55 4.68
CA ALA A 305 -9.67 6.77 4.63
C ALA A 305 -10.32 6.76 6.03
N GLU A 306 -9.68 6.14 7.04
CA GLU A 306 -10.19 6.18 8.43
C GLU A 306 -10.12 7.59 9.06
N TYR A 307 -9.26 8.49 8.56
CA TYR A 307 -9.11 9.83 9.16
C TYR A 307 -9.18 11.01 8.17
N ILE A 308 -8.98 10.79 6.87
CA ILE A 308 -9.16 11.82 5.82
C ILE A 308 -9.94 11.27 4.61
N PRO A 309 -11.16 10.71 4.81
CA PRO A 309 -11.91 10.02 3.77
C PRO A 309 -12.19 10.90 2.54
N ASP A 310 -12.52 12.18 2.74
CA ASP A 310 -12.84 13.10 1.64
C ASP A 310 -11.62 13.36 0.72
N VAL A 311 -10.43 13.47 1.31
CA VAL A 311 -9.18 13.64 0.55
C VAL A 311 -8.87 12.36 -0.25
N ILE A 312 -9.07 11.18 0.34
CA ILE A 312 -8.87 9.91 -0.34
C ILE A 312 -9.85 9.74 -1.50
N ALA A 313 -11.11 10.10 -1.31
CA ALA A 313 -12.12 10.08 -2.37
C ALA A 313 -11.72 11.00 -3.55
N GLU A 314 -11.20 12.22 -3.27
CA GLU A 314 -10.74 13.14 -4.30
C GLU A 314 -9.48 12.63 -5.02
N VAL A 315 -8.53 12.00 -4.30
CA VAL A 315 -7.36 11.33 -4.90
C VAL A 315 -7.81 10.26 -5.89
N ALA A 316 -8.73 9.39 -5.47
CA ALA A 316 -9.29 8.34 -6.32
C ALA A 316 -10.06 8.89 -7.53
N ALA A 317 -10.89 9.93 -7.32
CA ALA A 317 -11.64 10.60 -8.39
C ALA A 317 -10.72 11.18 -9.46
N ARG A 318 -9.58 11.77 -9.09
CA ARG A 318 -8.59 12.29 -10.05
C ARG A 318 -7.97 11.15 -10.88
N ARG A 319 -7.73 9.99 -10.29
CA ARG A 319 -7.20 8.86 -11.03
C ARG A 319 -8.23 8.29 -12.01
N ILE A 320 -9.51 8.23 -11.62
CA ILE A 320 -10.63 7.91 -12.51
C ILE A 320 -10.71 8.92 -13.67
N PHE A 321 -10.63 10.22 -13.38
CA PHE A 321 -10.60 11.28 -14.40
C PHE A 321 -9.44 11.10 -15.39
N ASN A 322 -8.27 10.63 -14.95
CA ASN A 322 -7.15 10.36 -15.87
C ASN A 322 -7.49 9.25 -16.88
N ALA A 323 -8.21 8.19 -16.47
CA ALA A 323 -8.69 7.17 -17.41
C ALA A 323 -9.76 7.72 -18.36
N GLU A 324 -10.74 8.49 -17.85
CA GLU A 324 -11.76 9.15 -18.68
C GLU A 324 -11.12 10.09 -19.72
N SER A 325 -10.07 10.83 -19.34
CA SER A 325 -9.41 11.80 -20.22
C SER A 325 -8.76 11.17 -21.45
N ILE A 326 -8.38 9.89 -21.36
CA ILE A 326 -7.86 9.07 -22.48
C ILE A 326 -8.94 8.16 -23.07
N LYS A 327 -10.20 8.35 -22.68
CA LYS A 327 -11.39 7.61 -23.14
C LYS A 327 -11.40 6.12 -22.77
N GLU A 328 -10.74 5.77 -21.68
CA GLU A 328 -10.79 4.43 -21.12
C GLU A 328 -11.87 4.33 -20.05
N SER A 329 -12.55 3.20 -20.03
CA SER A 329 -13.71 2.96 -19.16
C SER A 329 -13.51 1.83 -18.15
N VAL A 330 -12.34 1.21 -18.09
CA VAL A 330 -12.03 0.13 -17.17
C VAL A 330 -10.65 0.32 -16.57
N ILE A 331 -10.59 0.45 -15.26
CA ILE A 331 -9.33 0.48 -14.49
C ILE A 331 -9.16 -0.86 -13.78
N VAL A 332 -7.99 -1.48 -13.95
CA VAL A 332 -7.58 -2.68 -13.21
C VAL A 332 -6.46 -2.31 -12.25
N THR A 333 -6.50 -2.80 -11.01
CA THR A 333 -5.42 -2.64 -10.04
C THR A 333 -5.09 -3.96 -9.33
N ALA A 334 -3.86 -4.08 -8.85
CA ALA A 334 -3.36 -5.20 -8.06
C ALA A 334 -3.27 -4.89 -6.56
N CYS A 335 -3.81 -3.76 -6.11
CA CYS A 335 -3.80 -3.35 -4.70
C CYS A 335 -5.23 -3.27 -4.16
N VAL A 336 -5.51 -4.05 -3.13
CA VAL A 336 -6.84 -4.10 -2.51
C VAL A 336 -7.26 -2.75 -1.93
N SER A 337 -6.32 -2.00 -1.36
CA SER A 337 -6.57 -0.67 -0.80
C SER A 337 -6.86 0.38 -1.88
N GLU A 338 -6.13 0.39 -3.00
CA GLU A 338 -6.43 1.27 -4.14
C GLU A 338 -7.75 0.88 -4.81
N TYR A 339 -8.02 -0.42 -4.94
CA TYR A 339 -9.31 -0.90 -5.43
C TYR A 339 -10.48 -0.36 -4.60
N ALA A 340 -10.39 -0.46 -3.27
CA ALA A 340 -11.41 0.05 -2.38
C ALA A 340 -11.60 1.57 -2.49
N ALA A 341 -10.51 2.33 -2.56
CA ALA A 341 -10.55 3.78 -2.74
C ALA A 341 -11.20 4.18 -4.07
N LEU A 342 -10.83 3.54 -5.17
CA LEU A 342 -11.43 3.79 -6.49
C LEU A 342 -12.92 3.42 -6.51
N LYS A 343 -13.32 2.30 -5.90
CA LYS A 343 -14.72 1.87 -5.78
C LYS A 343 -15.58 2.80 -4.89
N SER A 344 -14.97 3.51 -3.96
CA SER A 344 -15.71 4.43 -3.06
C SER A 344 -16.21 5.68 -3.78
N VAL A 345 -15.64 6.03 -4.94
CA VAL A 345 -16.05 7.19 -5.72
C VAL A 345 -17.37 6.91 -6.40
N LYS A 346 -18.37 7.76 -6.13
CA LYS A 346 -19.69 7.68 -6.78
C LYS A 346 -19.61 8.16 -8.23
N GLN A 347 -19.48 7.22 -9.14
CA GLN A 347 -19.50 7.45 -10.59
C GLN A 347 -19.90 6.16 -11.32
N ASP A 348 -20.36 6.25 -12.56
CA ASP A 348 -20.88 5.15 -13.37
C ASP A 348 -20.19 4.98 -14.73
N LYS A 349 -19.18 5.82 -15.02
CA LYS A 349 -18.52 5.85 -16.33
C LYS A 349 -17.33 4.91 -16.46
N VAL A 350 -16.68 4.62 -15.34
CA VAL A 350 -15.46 3.80 -15.29
C VAL A 350 -15.68 2.61 -14.36
N GLU A 351 -15.55 1.44 -14.93
CA GLU A 351 -15.56 0.18 -14.16
C GLU A 351 -14.21 0.00 -13.45
N ILE A 352 -14.26 -0.38 -12.18
CA ILE A 352 -13.06 -0.68 -11.40
C ILE A 352 -13.00 -2.18 -11.16
N LEU A 353 -11.90 -2.81 -11.55
CA LEU A 353 -11.64 -4.24 -11.38
C LEU A 353 -10.34 -4.46 -10.61
N SER A 354 -10.30 -5.53 -9.85
CA SER A 354 -9.02 -6.08 -9.39
C SER A 354 -8.44 -7.04 -10.43
N ILE A 355 -7.20 -7.44 -10.28
CA ILE A 355 -6.62 -8.50 -11.13
C ILE A 355 -7.35 -9.83 -10.95
N GLU A 356 -7.90 -10.11 -9.77
CA GLU A 356 -8.71 -11.29 -9.48
C GLU A 356 -10.02 -11.28 -10.26
N ASP A 357 -10.72 -10.12 -10.32
CA ASP A 357 -11.94 -9.95 -11.10
C ASP A 357 -11.67 -10.28 -12.58
N LEU A 358 -10.55 -9.78 -13.10
CA LEU A 358 -10.15 -10.02 -14.47
C LEU A 358 -9.84 -11.51 -14.76
N ILE A 359 -9.12 -12.18 -13.85
CA ILE A 359 -8.74 -13.59 -13.95
C ILE A 359 -9.96 -14.52 -13.82
N LEU A 360 -10.89 -14.19 -12.94
CA LEU A 360 -12.09 -14.98 -12.67
C LEU A 360 -13.19 -14.73 -13.72
N GLY A 361 -13.16 -13.58 -14.40
CA GLY A 361 -14.15 -13.16 -15.38
C GLY A 361 -15.44 -12.63 -14.75
N GLU A 362 -15.29 -11.92 -13.63
CA GLU A 362 -16.38 -11.34 -12.83
C GLU A 362 -16.56 -9.84 -13.08
#